data_614c7b60cc1b2f2632c08464d2227323
#
_entry.id   614c7b60cc1b2f2632c08464d2227323
#
_cell.length_a   1.000
_cell.length_b   1.000
_cell.length_c   1.000
_cell.angle_alpha   90.00
_cell.angle_beta   90.00
_cell.angle_gamma   90.00
#
_symmetry.space_group_name_H-M   'P 1'
#
loop_
_entity.id
_entity.type
_entity.pdbx_description
1 polymer ?
#
loop_
_entity_poly.entity_id
_entity_poly.type
_entity_poly.pdbx_seq_one_letter_code
_entity_poly.pdbx_strand_id
1 'polypeptide(L)'
;QLRVLNGKISFDKSLFINNNIGLIEVSNSDLFLENDKLILTANLSIDIKNIDRLYSFLITNKRLRKDIKNIKLNIIYDFLSNEIAFKNIKIDDNKASDQFYNIVEGFSDNNSNNLTKSRRLLNELIGLYEG
;
A
#
# COMPACT_ATOMS: atom_id res chain seq x y z
N GLN A 1 2.68 15.11 -10.46
CA GLN A 1 3.23 15.63 -11.70
C GLN A 1 3.71 14.48 -12.58
N LEU A 2 3.19 14.35 -13.80
CA LEU A 2 3.64 13.36 -14.78
C LEU A 2 4.89 13.88 -15.50
N ARG A 3 5.95 13.08 -15.55
CA ARG A 3 7.17 13.37 -16.31
C ARG A 3 7.57 12.17 -17.13
N VAL A 4 7.99 12.39 -18.35
CA VAL A 4 8.56 11.33 -19.22
C VAL A 4 10.01 11.68 -19.49
N LEU A 5 10.92 10.80 -19.08
CA LEU A 5 12.35 10.97 -19.28
C LEU A 5 13.02 9.60 -19.53
N ASN A 6 13.79 9.49 -20.62
CA ASN A 6 14.55 8.27 -20.95
C ASN A 6 13.73 6.99 -20.97
N GLY A 7 12.51 7.04 -21.51
CA GLY A 7 11.60 5.88 -21.58
C GLY A 7 10.94 5.50 -20.26
N LYS A 8 11.06 6.33 -19.23
CA LYS A 8 10.38 6.17 -17.94
C LYS A 8 9.33 7.25 -17.75
N ILE A 9 8.23 6.90 -17.12
CA ILE A 9 7.17 7.82 -16.71
C ILE A 9 7.20 7.92 -15.19
N SER A 10 7.38 9.13 -14.67
CA SER A 10 7.36 9.40 -13.23
C SER A 10 6.05 10.03 -12.80
N PHE A 11 5.53 9.58 -11.67
CA PHE A 11 4.32 10.11 -10.99
C PHE A 11 4.67 10.85 -9.69
N ASP A 12 5.92 11.24 -9.52
CA ASP A 12 6.40 11.88 -8.31
C ASP A 12 5.59 13.10 -7.91
N LYS A 13 5.44 13.28 -6.60
CA LYS A 13 4.64 14.34 -5.98
C LYS A 13 3.14 14.26 -6.34
N SER A 14 2.67 13.07 -6.72
CA SER A 14 1.23 12.85 -6.87
C SER A 14 0.60 12.66 -5.50
N LEU A 15 -0.51 13.35 -5.28
CA LEU A 15 -1.29 13.30 -4.05
C LEU A 15 -2.66 12.73 -4.36
N PHE A 16 -3.05 11.70 -3.62
CA PHE A 16 -4.40 11.15 -3.64
C PHE A 16 -5.06 11.47 -2.30
N ILE A 17 -6.12 12.25 -2.33
CA ILE A 17 -6.78 12.73 -1.13
C ILE A 17 -8.14 12.05 -1.00
N ASN A 18 -8.35 11.38 0.11
CA ASN A 18 -9.69 11.03 0.58
C ASN A 18 -10.00 11.92 1.79
N ASN A 19 -10.86 12.91 1.60
CA ASN A 19 -11.17 13.89 2.64
C ASN A 19 -11.70 13.29 3.95
N ASN A 20 -12.24 12.07 3.88
CA ASN A 20 -12.79 11.39 5.05
C ASN A 20 -11.77 10.51 5.78
N ILE A 21 -10.76 9.99 5.10
CA ILE A 21 -9.81 9.01 5.66
C ILE A 21 -8.42 9.61 5.82
N GLY A 22 -7.88 10.20 4.76
CA GLY A 22 -6.52 10.71 4.78
C GLY A 22 -5.95 11.00 3.40
N LEU A 23 -4.65 10.89 3.28
CA LEU A 23 -3.90 11.32 2.10
C LEU A 23 -2.83 10.27 1.76
N ILE A 24 -2.62 10.03 0.48
CA ILE A 24 -1.53 9.20 -0.04
C ILE A 24 -0.62 10.08 -0.88
N GLU A 25 0.65 10.13 -0.52
CA GLU A 25 1.71 10.76 -1.28
C GLU A 25 2.54 9.70 -2.01
N VAL A 26 2.78 9.93 -3.31
CA VAL A 26 3.62 9.08 -4.15
C VAL A 26 4.95 9.80 -4.42
N SER A 27 6.04 9.09 -4.18
CA SER A 27 7.40 9.58 -4.47
C SER A 27 8.27 8.48 -5.08
N ASN A 28 9.38 8.86 -5.70
CA ASN A 28 10.32 7.96 -6.36
C ASN A 28 9.61 6.92 -7.25
N SER A 29 8.66 7.39 -8.06
CA SER A 29 7.83 6.53 -8.89
C SER A 29 8.35 6.49 -10.31
N ASP A 30 8.54 5.29 -10.84
CA ASP A 30 8.92 5.04 -12.20
C ASP A 30 8.02 3.98 -12.83
N LEU A 31 7.50 4.25 -14.00
CA LEU A 31 6.87 3.28 -14.89
C LEU A 31 7.79 3.07 -16.09
N PHE A 32 8.24 1.84 -16.31
CA PHE A 32 9.24 1.53 -17.35
C PHE A 32 9.06 0.11 -17.89
N LEU A 33 9.67 -0.12 -19.07
CA LEU A 33 9.75 -1.44 -19.67
C LEU A 33 11.09 -2.09 -19.31
N GLU A 34 11.03 -3.32 -18.81
CA GLU A 34 12.20 -4.17 -18.53
C GLU A 34 11.89 -5.61 -18.96
N ASN A 35 12.70 -6.16 -19.88
CA ASN A 35 12.52 -7.51 -20.42
C ASN A 35 11.05 -7.79 -20.87
N ASP A 36 10.51 -6.87 -21.66
CA ASP A 36 9.11 -6.88 -22.15
C ASP A 36 8.03 -6.84 -21.07
N LYS A 37 8.40 -6.54 -19.84
CA LYS A 37 7.49 -6.32 -18.73
C LYS A 37 7.30 -4.83 -18.45
N LEU A 38 6.08 -4.42 -18.28
CA LEU A 38 5.76 -3.06 -17.82
C LEU A 38 5.75 -3.05 -16.29
N ILE A 39 6.72 -2.38 -15.70
CA ILE A 39 6.96 -2.35 -14.26
C ILE A 39 6.69 -0.96 -13.70
N LEU A 40 5.91 -0.89 -12.64
CA LEU A 40 5.75 0.30 -11.82
C LEU A 40 6.47 0.10 -10.48
N THR A 41 7.33 1.04 -10.13
CA THR A 41 7.90 1.15 -8.77
C THR A 41 7.45 2.47 -8.16
N ALA A 42 7.18 2.50 -6.87
CA ALA A 42 6.86 3.73 -6.15
C ALA A 42 7.07 3.59 -4.65
N ASN A 43 7.36 4.72 -3.99
CA ASN A 43 7.29 4.86 -2.55
C ASN A 43 5.95 5.53 -2.21
N LEU A 44 5.21 4.94 -1.29
CA LEU A 44 3.96 5.48 -0.79
C LEU A 44 4.11 5.92 0.66
N SER A 45 3.58 7.10 0.96
CA SER A 45 3.35 7.57 2.33
C SER A 45 1.86 7.82 2.50
N ILE A 46 1.26 7.10 3.43
CA ILE A 46 -0.17 7.15 3.71
C ILE A 46 -0.36 7.82 5.07
N ASP A 47 -0.89 9.04 5.09
CA ASP A 47 -1.23 9.75 6.31
C ASP A 47 -2.71 9.58 6.62
N ILE A 48 -3.01 8.95 7.75
CA ILE A 48 -4.37 8.67 8.19
C ILE A 48 -4.84 9.82 9.08
N LYS A 49 -5.82 10.57 8.60
CA LYS A 49 -6.40 11.70 9.35
C LYS A 49 -7.59 11.30 10.22
N ASN A 50 -8.31 10.27 9.80
CA ASN A 50 -9.46 9.76 10.54
C ASN A 50 -9.45 8.24 10.54
N ILE A 51 -8.86 7.68 11.58
CA ILE A 51 -8.70 6.23 11.74
C ILE A 51 -10.05 5.51 11.91
N ASP A 52 -11.02 6.15 12.52
CA ASP A 52 -12.35 5.55 12.71
C ASP A 52 -13.10 5.38 11.39
N ARG A 53 -12.92 6.32 10.47
CA ARG A 53 -13.45 6.20 9.11
C ARG A 53 -12.78 5.06 8.33
N LEU A 54 -11.45 4.92 8.47
CA LEU A 54 -10.73 3.79 7.88
C LEU A 54 -11.25 2.47 8.43
N TYR A 55 -11.38 2.33 9.74
CA TYR A 55 -11.89 1.11 10.36
C TYR A 55 -13.35 0.80 10.01
N SER A 56 -14.16 1.82 9.81
CA SER A 56 -15.54 1.64 9.32
C SER A 56 -15.54 1.11 7.88
N PHE A 57 -14.69 1.63 7.02
CA PHE A 57 -14.54 1.16 5.64
C PHE A 57 -14.03 -0.29 5.59
N LEU A 58 -13.06 -0.64 6.43
CA LEU A 58 -12.47 -1.99 6.50
C LEU A 58 -13.36 -2.98 7.27
N ILE A 59 -14.40 -2.51 7.95
CA ILE A 59 -15.25 -3.33 8.83
C ILE A 59 -14.41 -4.02 9.92
N THR A 60 -13.47 -3.25 10.50
CA THR A 60 -12.52 -3.78 11.49
C THR A 60 -13.20 -3.99 12.83
N ASN A 61 -12.99 -5.19 13.41
CA ASN A 61 -13.47 -5.50 14.76
C ASN A 61 -12.86 -4.52 15.78
N LYS A 62 -13.68 -4.01 16.70
CA LYS A 62 -13.25 -3.06 17.72
C LYS A 62 -12.05 -3.52 18.54
N ARG A 63 -11.92 -4.83 18.79
CA ARG A 63 -10.81 -5.42 19.55
C ARG A 63 -9.46 -5.33 18.82
N LEU A 64 -9.47 -5.22 17.49
CA LEU A 64 -8.27 -5.15 16.66
C LEU A 64 -7.84 -3.72 16.34
N ARG A 65 -8.68 -2.73 16.66
CA ARG A 65 -8.40 -1.33 16.30
C ARG A 65 -7.20 -0.80 17.07
N LYS A 66 -6.25 -0.25 16.33
CA LYS A 66 -5.02 0.38 16.82
C LYS A 66 -5.00 1.84 16.39
N ASP A 67 -4.27 2.67 17.09
CA ASP A 67 -4.02 4.06 16.67
C ASP A 67 -2.86 4.07 15.67
N ILE A 68 -3.18 4.16 14.39
CA ILE A 68 -2.22 4.21 13.29
C ILE A 68 -2.34 5.58 12.62
N LYS A 69 -1.23 6.29 12.48
CA LYS A 69 -1.18 7.65 11.91
C LYS A 69 -0.56 7.67 10.52
N ASN A 70 0.50 6.88 10.31
CA ASN A 70 1.23 6.87 9.06
C ASN A 70 1.66 5.46 8.67
N ILE A 71 1.55 5.17 7.37
CA ILE A 71 2.06 3.93 6.78
C ILE A 71 2.96 4.32 5.62
N LYS A 72 4.20 3.82 5.62
CA LYS A 72 5.16 3.99 4.52
C LYS A 72 5.52 2.64 3.94
N LEU A 73 5.56 2.54 2.63
CA LEU A 73 5.92 1.32 1.93
C LEU A 73 6.44 1.59 0.52
N ASN A 74 7.15 0.61 -0.02
CA ASN A 74 7.54 0.58 -1.42
C ASN A 74 6.68 -0.46 -2.14
N ILE A 75 6.22 -0.13 -3.35
CA ILE A 75 5.52 -1.06 -4.22
C ILE A 75 6.32 -1.34 -5.48
N ILE A 76 6.20 -2.56 -5.97
CA ILE A 76 6.63 -2.98 -7.31
C ILE A 76 5.45 -3.71 -7.92
N TYR A 77 4.99 -3.25 -9.09
CA TYR A 77 3.86 -3.87 -9.78
C TYR A 77 4.26 -4.27 -11.19
N ASP A 78 4.09 -5.54 -11.53
CA ASP A 78 4.26 -6.09 -12.86
C ASP A 78 2.90 -6.19 -13.55
N PHE A 79 2.68 -5.36 -14.58
CA PHE A 79 1.41 -5.32 -15.31
C PHE A 79 1.15 -6.56 -16.16
N LEU A 80 2.20 -7.29 -16.55
CA LEU A 80 2.05 -8.48 -17.36
C LEU A 80 1.56 -9.67 -16.55
N SER A 81 2.20 -9.92 -15.40
CA SER A 81 1.82 -11.00 -14.48
C SER A 81 0.68 -10.61 -13.54
N ASN A 82 0.39 -9.32 -13.45
CA ASN A 82 -0.57 -8.74 -12.51
C ASN A 82 -0.17 -8.99 -11.04
N GLU A 83 1.14 -9.02 -10.80
CA GLU A 83 1.72 -9.25 -9.47
C GLU A 83 2.14 -7.93 -8.83
N ILE A 84 1.87 -7.81 -7.54
CA ILE A 84 2.30 -6.70 -6.71
C ILE A 84 3.19 -7.19 -5.57
N ALA A 85 4.33 -6.54 -5.36
CA ALA A 85 5.19 -6.77 -4.21
C ALA A 85 5.26 -5.52 -3.34
N PHE A 86 5.23 -5.73 -2.03
CA PHE A 86 5.36 -4.70 -1.01
C PHE A 86 6.68 -4.87 -0.28
N LYS A 87 7.43 -3.79 -0.12
CA LYS A 87 8.73 -3.78 0.57
C LYS A 87 8.82 -2.63 1.55
N ASN A 88 9.73 -2.78 2.51
CA ASN A 88 10.08 -1.72 3.46
C ASN A 88 8.86 -1.10 4.19
N ILE A 89 7.92 -1.94 4.59
CA ILE A 89 6.69 -1.51 5.26
C ILE A 89 7.03 -0.99 6.65
N LYS A 90 6.60 0.23 6.95
CA LYS A 90 6.68 0.86 8.26
C LYS A 90 5.32 1.40 8.66
N ILE A 91 4.94 1.16 9.90
CA ILE A 91 3.72 1.69 10.50
C ILE A 91 4.15 2.58 11.66
N ASP A 92 3.83 3.88 11.61
CA ASP A 92 4.29 4.89 12.57
C ASP A 92 5.81 4.83 12.80
N ASP A 93 6.59 4.70 11.68
CA ASP A 93 8.05 4.55 11.61
C ASP A 93 8.62 3.24 12.20
N ASN A 94 7.80 2.33 12.70
CA ASN A 94 8.21 0.99 13.12
C ASN A 94 8.22 0.02 11.95
N LYS A 95 9.30 -0.76 11.82
CA LYS A 95 9.38 -1.80 10.78
C LYS A 95 8.34 -2.89 11.02
N ALA A 96 7.69 -3.33 9.93
CA ALA A 96 6.81 -4.48 9.98
C ALA A 96 7.57 -5.77 10.33
N SER A 97 6.90 -6.66 11.05
CA SER A 97 7.45 -7.99 11.40
C SER A 97 7.45 -8.94 10.20
N ASP A 98 8.22 -10.03 10.29
CA ASP A 98 8.23 -11.07 9.24
C ASP A 98 6.84 -11.70 9.04
N GLN A 99 6.07 -11.86 10.12
CA GLN A 99 4.68 -12.34 10.04
C GLN A 99 3.80 -11.38 9.22
N PHE A 100 4.03 -10.08 9.35
CA PHE A 100 3.34 -9.07 8.57
C PHE A 100 3.59 -9.25 7.06
N TYR A 101 4.86 -9.48 6.68
CA TYR A 101 5.23 -9.73 5.27
C TYR A 101 4.61 -11.02 4.73
N ASN A 102 4.52 -12.08 5.51
CA ASN A 102 3.88 -13.33 5.10
C ASN A 102 2.40 -13.13 4.73
N ILE A 103 1.68 -12.27 5.45
CA ILE A 103 0.29 -11.94 5.12
C ILE A 103 0.22 -11.05 3.88
N VAL A 104 1.14 -10.10 3.76
CA VAL A 104 1.21 -9.18 2.60
C VAL A 104 1.45 -9.94 1.28
N GLU A 105 2.22 -11.01 1.30
CA GLU A 105 2.40 -11.89 0.14
C GLU A 105 1.07 -12.46 -0.37
N GLY A 106 0.10 -12.66 0.51
CA GLY A 106 -1.26 -13.06 0.13
C GLY A 106 -2.00 -12.06 -0.77
N PHE A 107 -1.57 -10.81 -0.85
CA PHE A 107 -2.08 -9.84 -1.83
C PHE A 107 -1.54 -10.10 -3.23
N SER A 108 -0.31 -10.63 -3.35
CA SER A 108 0.34 -10.92 -4.64
C SER A 108 -0.29 -12.12 -5.35
N ASP A 109 -0.70 -13.14 -4.61
CA ASP A 109 -1.16 -14.42 -5.16
C ASP A 109 -2.60 -14.37 -5.67
N ASN A 110 -3.24 -13.23 -5.57
CA ASN A 110 -4.66 -13.13 -5.87
C ASN A 110 -4.96 -12.04 -6.88
N ASN A 111 -5.57 -12.42 -7.99
CA ASN A 111 -6.36 -11.55 -8.87
C ASN A 111 -7.50 -10.90 -8.06
N SER A 112 -7.13 -10.08 -7.11
CA SER A 112 -8.04 -9.62 -6.08
C SER A 112 -8.60 -8.24 -6.39
N ASN A 113 -9.47 -8.19 -7.39
CA ASN A 113 -10.53 -7.19 -7.39
C ASN A 113 -11.61 -7.52 -6.34
N ASN A 114 -11.29 -8.40 -5.37
CA ASN A 114 -12.22 -8.83 -4.34
C ASN A 114 -12.03 -8.01 -3.07
N LEU A 115 -12.90 -7.03 -2.88
CA LEU A 115 -12.91 -6.14 -1.71
C LEU A 115 -13.01 -6.90 -0.38
N THR A 116 -13.81 -7.96 -0.31
CA THR A 116 -13.95 -8.79 0.91
C THR A 116 -12.62 -9.41 1.32
N LYS A 117 -11.87 -9.95 0.35
CA LYS A 117 -10.57 -10.56 0.60
C LYS A 117 -9.53 -9.54 1.01
N SER A 118 -9.48 -8.40 0.35
CA SER A 118 -8.59 -7.29 0.70
C SER A 118 -8.87 -6.77 2.10
N ARG A 119 -10.14 -6.61 2.48
CA ARG A 119 -10.53 -6.23 3.84
C ARG A 119 -10.08 -7.26 4.89
N ARG A 120 -10.23 -8.55 4.60
CA ARG A 120 -9.77 -9.62 5.50
C ARG A 120 -8.27 -9.54 5.74
N LEU A 121 -7.48 -9.45 4.68
CA LEU A 121 -6.01 -9.35 4.78
C LEU A 121 -5.58 -8.10 5.54
N LEU A 122 -6.19 -6.95 5.27
CA LEU A 122 -5.90 -5.71 5.99
C LEU A 122 -6.25 -5.81 7.48
N ASN A 123 -7.36 -6.46 7.83
CA ASN A 123 -7.72 -6.69 9.23
C ASN A 123 -6.76 -7.66 9.94
N GLU A 124 -6.25 -8.68 9.25
CA GLU A 124 -5.19 -9.56 9.78
C GLU A 124 -3.90 -8.76 10.05
N LEU A 125 -3.51 -7.89 9.12
CA LEU A 125 -2.34 -7.00 9.28
C LEU A 125 -2.49 -6.06 10.47
N ILE A 126 -3.66 -5.45 10.63
CA ILE A 126 -3.96 -4.57 11.77
C ILE A 126 -3.86 -5.36 13.09
N GLY A 127 -4.36 -6.60 13.12
CA GLY A 127 -4.28 -7.46 14.29
C GLY A 127 -2.85 -7.82 14.72
N LEU A 128 -1.90 -7.87 13.78
CA LEU A 128 -0.48 -8.13 14.06
C LEU A 128 0.29 -6.88 14.51
N TYR A 129 -0.23 -5.71 14.25
CA TYR A 129 0.43 -4.47 14.65
C TYR A 129 0.29 -4.27 16.16
N GLU A 130 1.42 -4.25 16.86
CA GLU A 130 1.46 -4.14 18.33
C GLU A 130 1.55 -2.70 18.84
N GLY A 131 1.63 -1.76 17.93
CA GLY A 131 1.69 -0.33 18.27
C GLY A 131 3.08 0.17 18.52
#